data_0df8d9341f77b646becf7ac0d7ab9833
#
_entry.id   0df8d9341f77b646becf7ac0d7ab9833
#
_cell.length_a   1.000
_cell.length_b   1.000
_cell.length_c   1.000
_cell.angle_alpha   90.00
_cell.angle_beta   90.00
_cell.angle_gamma   90.00
#
_symmetry.space_group_name_H-M   'P 1'
#
loop_
_entity.id
_entity.type
_entity.pdbx_description
1 polymer ?
#
loop_
_entity_poly.entity_id
_entity_poly.type
_entity_poly.pdbx_seq_one_letter_code
_entity_poly.pdbx_strand_id
1 'polypeptide(L)'
;MQAILPMSERRIALKMNHDNKSSGHLGVRKTIARIRQRYYWPGLQDDVRTYIAGCDKCSRGKAPLRNKRAPMKITISGAPMERIATDILGELPVTERGNKYILVVADYFSKWTECFPMRNMEARTVARIIVEQVITRFGVPYIIHSDQGTQYESQLFADMCKLLGIKKTRTTPYHPKSDGMVERFNKTLASMLRAYVDDHHRDWDTHLPYLMMAYRSAEHETTGCTPNALMLGREVATPLDIMYQMPSGLDQVPQHQWAWELKEKLQDAHNAVREHIRGEMHRQKRYHDAKLNWEKFGKGDKVYVFFPTRKIGNSSKLTSYWRGPFEILCQISDLLYKVSCGGRGKPQVVHVDRLRLQKSQVLCGETEREDDKVDTDEVDETKSERSENENADHTVGGDLSRRQRHSPCWHQDYIL
;
A
#
# COMPACT_ATOMS: atom_id res chain seq x y z
N MET A 1 -19.29 48.72 -6.50
CA MET A 1 -20.65 48.48 -6.00
C MET A 1 -21.01 46.99 -6.23
N GLN A 2 -21.56 46.31 -5.23
CA GLN A 2 -22.00 44.90 -5.35
C GLN A 2 -23.50 44.84 -5.10
N ALA A 3 -24.23 44.06 -5.93
CA ALA A 3 -25.64 43.80 -5.71
C ALA A 3 -25.83 42.74 -4.65
N ILE A 4 -26.73 42.97 -3.68
CA ILE A 4 -27.10 41.97 -2.67
C ILE A 4 -28.13 41.03 -3.31
N LEU A 5 -27.82 39.73 -3.37
CA LEU A 5 -28.72 38.74 -3.95
C LEU A 5 -29.62 38.10 -2.89
N PRO A 6 -30.96 38.06 -3.15
CA PRO A 6 -31.90 37.30 -2.35
C PRO A 6 -31.66 35.79 -2.51
N MET A 7 -32.16 35.00 -1.59
CA MET A 7 -31.91 33.52 -1.54
C MET A 7 -32.34 32.81 -2.83
N SER A 8 -33.48 33.20 -3.41
CA SER A 8 -34.02 32.65 -4.68
C SER A 8 -33.03 32.77 -5.86
N GLU A 9 -32.21 33.82 -5.90
CA GLU A 9 -31.31 34.11 -7.01
C GLU A 9 -29.88 33.55 -6.83
N ARG A 10 -29.52 33.13 -5.62
CA ARG A 10 -28.16 32.64 -5.33
C ARG A 10 -27.81 31.44 -6.18
N ARG A 11 -28.71 30.47 -6.32
CA ARG A 11 -28.50 29.26 -7.13
C ARG A 11 -28.29 29.59 -8.62
N ILE A 12 -28.99 30.56 -9.13
CA ILE A 12 -28.81 31.03 -10.53
C ILE A 12 -27.44 31.67 -10.67
N ALA A 13 -27.05 32.53 -9.74
CA ALA A 13 -25.71 33.17 -9.72
C ALA A 13 -24.60 32.14 -9.65
N LEU A 14 -24.70 31.10 -8.81
CA LEU A 14 -23.74 30.00 -8.72
C LEU A 14 -23.65 29.23 -10.02
N LYS A 15 -24.79 28.84 -10.61
CA LYS A 15 -24.86 28.14 -11.91
C LYS A 15 -24.20 28.92 -13.01
N MET A 16 -24.49 30.21 -13.12
CA MET A 16 -23.93 31.08 -14.18
C MET A 16 -22.43 31.30 -14.01
N ASN A 17 -21.92 31.38 -12.79
CA ASN A 17 -20.50 31.62 -12.51
C ASN A 17 -19.64 30.36 -12.40
N HIS A 18 -20.24 29.15 -12.38
CA HIS A 18 -19.52 27.92 -12.29
C HIS A 18 -19.80 26.95 -13.46
N ASP A 19 -21.10 26.67 -13.78
CA ASP A 19 -21.48 25.61 -14.72
C ASP A 19 -21.47 26.06 -16.18
N ASN A 20 -21.61 27.36 -16.42
CA ASN A 20 -21.66 27.92 -17.78
C ASN A 20 -20.32 27.61 -18.50
N LYS A 21 -20.40 27.38 -19.82
CA LYS A 21 -19.20 27.14 -20.67
C LYS A 21 -18.17 28.25 -20.53
N SER A 22 -18.62 29.52 -20.43
CA SER A 22 -17.74 30.68 -20.20
C SER A 22 -17.11 30.75 -18.79
N SER A 23 -17.58 29.91 -17.86
CA SER A 23 -17.07 29.83 -16.48
C SER A 23 -16.11 28.68 -16.24
N GLY A 24 -16.07 27.70 -17.17
CA GLY A 24 -15.05 26.64 -17.25
C GLY A 24 -14.91 25.78 -16.01
N HIS A 25 -15.94 25.62 -15.17
CA HIS A 25 -15.91 24.90 -13.92
C HIS A 25 -14.70 25.23 -13.04
N LEU A 26 -14.42 26.53 -12.88
CA LEU A 26 -13.29 27.01 -12.07
C LEU A 26 -13.40 26.54 -10.60
N GLY A 27 -12.27 26.47 -9.89
CA GLY A 27 -12.23 26.09 -8.48
C GLY A 27 -12.81 27.17 -7.55
N VAL A 28 -13.07 26.79 -6.30
CA VAL A 28 -13.71 27.62 -5.25
C VAL A 28 -13.16 29.05 -5.22
N ARG A 29 -11.84 29.23 -5.10
CA ARG A 29 -11.22 30.55 -4.99
C ARG A 29 -11.55 31.46 -6.17
N LYS A 30 -11.42 30.94 -7.40
CA LYS A 30 -11.69 31.72 -8.63
C LYS A 30 -13.18 32.01 -8.81
N THR A 31 -14.07 31.08 -8.46
CA THR A 31 -15.53 31.29 -8.51
C THR A 31 -15.97 32.33 -7.49
N ILE A 32 -15.44 32.31 -6.25
CA ILE A 32 -15.71 33.34 -5.24
C ILE A 32 -15.24 34.71 -5.75
N ALA A 33 -14.03 34.81 -6.26
CA ALA A 33 -13.49 36.06 -6.76
C ALA A 33 -14.35 36.64 -7.88
N ARG A 34 -14.85 35.80 -8.80
CA ARG A 34 -15.71 36.21 -9.91
C ARG A 34 -17.08 36.69 -9.44
N ILE A 35 -17.70 35.99 -8.50
CA ILE A 35 -19.00 36.38 -7.95
C ILE A 35 -18.87 37.72 -7.19
N ARG A 36 -17.83 37.88 -6.36
CA ARG A 36 -17.57 39.08 -5.57
C ARG A 36 -17.33 40.33 -6.40
N GLN A 37 -17.02 40.22 -7.66
CA GLN A 37 -16.91 41.43 -8.53
C GLN A 37 -18.25 42.15 -8.68
N ARG A 38 -19.37 41.43 -8.58
CA ARG A 38 -20.69 41.98 -8.90
C ARG A 38 -21.75 41.72 -7.82
N TYR A 39 -21.60 40.64 -7.04
CA TYR A 39 -22.63 40.16 -6.13
C TYR A 39 -22.07 39.87 -4.74
N TYR A 40 -22.93 40.03 -3.75
CA TYR A 40 -22.66 39.69 -2.36
C TYR A 40 -23.89 39.12 -1.68
N TRP A 41 -23.68 38.16 -0.78
CA TRP A 41 -24.65 37.69 0.21
C TRP A 41 -23.96 37.06 1.42
N PRO A 42 -24.59 37.04 2.63
CA PRO A 42 -24.07 36.37 3.79
C PRO A 42 -23.92 34.86 3.52
N GLY A 43 -22.78 34.25 3.86
CA GLY A 43 -22.52 32.82 3.61
C GLY A 43 -22.02 32.49 2.19
N LEU A 44 -21.77 33.47 1.32
CA LEU A 44 -21.30 33.28 -0.06
C LEU A 44 -20.15 32.26 -0.20
N GLN A 45 -19.19 32.27 0.73
CA GLN A 45 -18.02 31.39 0.62
C GLN A 45 -18.41 29.92 0.84
N ASP A 46 -19.30 29.65 1.78
CA ASP A 46 -19.73 28.30 2.13
C ASP A 46 -20.70 27.77 1.08
N ASP A 47 -21.61 28.61 0.58
CA ASP A 47 -22.48 28.27 -0.54
C ASP A 47 -21.67 27.88 -1.80
N VAL A 48 -20.65 28.64 -2.14
CA VAL A 48 -19.74 28.31 -3.27
C VAL A 48 -18.97 27.01 -3.02
N ARG A 49 -18.50 26.76 -1.79
CA ARG A 49 -17.78 25.53 -1.44
C ARG A 49 -18.70 24.32 -1.56
N THR A 50 -19.91 24.40 -1.02
CA THR A 50 -20.92 23.35 -1.05
C THR A 50 -21.35 23.06 -2.47
N TYR A 51 -21.66 24.10 -3.25
CA TYR A 51 -22.07 23.99 -4.64
C TYR A 51 -21.02 23.29 -5.51
N ILE A 52 -19.77 23.70 -5.41
CA ILE A 52 -18.67 23.11 -6.19
C ILE A 52 -18.33 21.70 -5.72
N ALA A 53 -18.44 21.43 -4.41
CA ALA A 53 -18.22 20.08 -3.87
C ALA A 53 -19.24 19.06 -4.39
N GLY A 54 -20.49 19.50 -4.66
CA GLY A 54 -21.55 18.68 -5.26
C GLY A 54 -21.55 18.66 -6.80
N CYS A 55 -20.66 19.38 -7.48
CA CYS A 55 -20.61 19.41 -8.94
C CYS A 55 -20.02 18.12 -9.51
N ASP A 56 -20.83 17.33 -10.24
CA ASP A 56 -20.44 16.05 -10.86
C ASP A 56 -19.24 16.19 -11.80
N LYS A 57 -19.24 17.21 -12.67
CA LYS A 57 -18.13 17.44 -13.61
C LYS A 57 -16.81 17.71 -12.90
N CYS A 58 -16.86 18.54 -11.84
CA CYS A 58 -15.68 18.81 -11.02
C CYS A 58 -15.24 17.57 -10.21
N SER A 59 -16.21 16.80 -9.72
CA SER A 59 -15.94 15.58 -8.94
C SER A 59 -15.29 14.46 -9.76
N ARG A 60 -15.67 14.36 -11.04
CA ARG A 60 -15.04 13.39 -11.96
C ARG A 60 -13.72 13.88 -12.54
N GLY A 61 -13.56 15.16 -12.82
CA GLY A 61 -12.42 15.69 -13.56
C GLY A 61 -11.25 16.18 -12.69
N LYS A 62 -11.52 16.57 -11.44
CA LYS A 62 -10.47 17.13 -10.57
C LYS A 62 -9.95 16.09 -9.59
N ALA A 63 -8.63 15.95 -9.53
CA ALA A 63 -7.98 15.13 -8.51
C ALA A 63 -8.35 15.66 -7.10
N PRO A 64 -8.54 14.79 -6.10
CA PRO A 64 -8.74 15.23 -4.72
C PRO A 64 -7.50 16.00 -4.24
N LEU A 65 -7.70 17.05 -3.45
CA LEU A 65 -6.62 17.86 -2.86
C LEU A 65 -5.70 17.05 -1.94
N ARG A 66 -6.19 15.96 -1.38
CA ARG A 66 -5.42 15.01 -0.56
C ARG A 66 -5.81 13.59 -0.95
N ASN A 67 -4.80 12.75 -1.14
CA ASN A 67 -5.03 11.31 -1.33
C ASN A 67 -5.55 10.71 -0.02
N LYS A 68 -6.68 10.02 -0.08
CA LYS A 68 -7.19 9.26 1.05
C LYS A 68 -6.22 8.13 1.38
N ARG A 69 -6.03 7.87 2.66
CA ARG A 69 -5.25 6.75 3.18
C ARG A 69 -6.05 6.06 4.26
N ALA A 70 -6.35 4.80 4.04
CA ALA A 70 -6.96 3.94 5.04
C ALA A 70 -5.92 3.39 6.02
N PRO A 71 -6.34 2.92 7.21
CA PRO A 71 -5.46 2.28 8.18
C PRO A 71 -4.73 1.06 7.58
N MET A 72 -3.47 0.90 7.94
CA MET A 72 -2.69 -0.26 7.51
C MET A 72 -3.07 -1.49 8.33
N LYS A 73 -3.46 -2.58 7.64
CA LYS A 73 -3.68 -3.88 8.28
C LYS A 73 -2.35 -4.60 8.41
N ILE A 74 -1.99 -4.95 9.64
CA ILE A 74 -0.79 -5.74 9.92
C ILE A 74 -1.08 -7.20 9.57
N THR A 75 -0.20 -7.82 8.77
CA THR A 75 -0.21 -9.26 8.49
C THR A 75 1.10 -9.83 9.00
N ILE A 76 1.04 -10.66 10.04
CA ILE A 76 2.20 -11.32 10.65
C ILE A 76 2.17 -12.78 10.22
N SER A 77 3.30 -13.31 9.76
CA SER A 77 3.57 -14.73 9.62
C SER A 77 4.38 -15.19 10.84
N GLY A 78 4.06 -16.36 11.38
CA GLY A 78 4.66 -16.85 12.61
C GLY A 78 5.88 -17.75 12.41
N ALA A 79 6.07 -18.29 11.20
CA ALA A 79 7.15 -19.23 10.89
C ALA A 79 7.52 -19.18 9.39
N PRO A 80 8.72 -19.69 9.02
CA PRO A 80 9.09 -19.88 7.62
C PRO A 80 8.06 -20.75 6.87
N MET A 81 7.81 -20.41 5.61
CA MET A 81 6.88 -21.12 4.71
C MET A 81 5.42 -21.17 5.17
N GLU A 82 5.04 -20.49 6.24
CA GLU A 82 3.62 -20.37 6.62
C GLU A 82 2.84 -19.58 5.56
N ARG A 83 3.45 -18.48 5.09
CA ARG A 83 2.85 -17.64 4.06
C ARG A 83 3.91 -17.19 3.06
N ILE A 84 3.68 -17.52 1.81
CA ILE A 84 4.50 -17.04 0.71
C ILE A 84 3.72 -16.07 -0.18
N ALA A 85 4.45 -15.11 -0.77
CA ALA A 85 3.94 -14.27 -1.84
C ALA A 85 4.56 -14.68 -3.16
N THR A 86 3.82 -14.55 -4.24
CA THR A 86 4.30 -14.82 -5.58
C THR A 86 3.86 -13.72 -6.54
N ASP A 87 4.79 -13.30 -7.40
CA ASP A 87 4.58 -12.27 -8.41
C ASP A 87 5.40 -12.58 -9.67
N ILE A 88 5.05 -11.98 -10.79
CA ILE A 88 5.77 -12.15 -12.05
C ILE A 88 6.31 -10.80 -12.50
N LEU A 89 7.63 -10.70 -12.57
CA LEU A 89 8.34 -9.56 -13.14
C LEU A 89 8.57 -9.76 -14.63
N GLY A 90 8.22 -8.81 -15.44
CA GLY A 90 8.42 -8.79 -16.90
C GLY A 90 7.34 -7.98 -17.62
N GLU A 91 7.36 -7.84 -18.92
CA GLU A 91 8.17 -8.54 -19.93
C GLU A 91 9.59 -7.92 -19.99
N LEU A 92 10.62 -8.76 -19.90
CA LEU A 92 12.03 -8.40 -20.02
C LEU A 92 12.55 -8.76 -21.42
N PRO A 93 13.70 -8.23 -21.87
CA PRO A 93 14.34 -8.67 -23.10
C PRO A 93 14.55 -10.18 -23.11
N VAL A 94 14.30 -10.80 -24.28
CA VAL A 94 14.42 -12.25 -24.43
C VAL A 94 15.88 -12.65 -24.29
N THR A 95 16.18 -13.55 -23.34
CA THR A 95 17.54 -14.06 -23.14
C THR A 95 17.92 -15.09 -24.23
N GLU A 96 19.18 -15.46 -24.31
CA GLU A 96 19.63 -16.54 -25.18
C GLU A 96 18.92 -17.89 -24.92
N ARG A 97 18.49 -18.11 -23.66
CA ARG A 97 17.71 -19.29 -23.25
C ARG A 97 16.21 -19.17 -23.55
N GLY A 98 15.78 -18.02 -24.10
CA GLY A 98 14.40 -17.74 -24.46
C GLY A 98 13.52 -17.27 -23.29
N ASN A 99 14.12 -16.89 -22.17
CA ASN A 99 13.38 -16.39 -21.01
C ASN A 99 13.00 -14.91 -21.19
N LYS A 100 11.79 -14.52 -20.72
CA LYS A 100 11.29 -13.14 -20.76
C LYS A 100 10.62 -12.70 -19.46
N TYR A 101 10.38 -13.61 -18.53
CA TYR A 101 9.71 -13.36 -17.26
C TYR A 101 10.52 -13.93 -16.10
N ILE A 102 10.34 -13.37 -14.91
CA ILE A 102 10.89 -13.90 -13.66
C ILE A 102 9.71 -14.17 -12.72
N LEU A 103 9.53 -15.43 -12.32
CA LEU A 103 8.66 -15.76 -11.21
C LEU A 103 9.40 -15.50 -9.92
N VAL A 104 8.88 -14.62 -9.10
CA VAL A 104 9.37 -14.30 -7.76
C VAL A 104 8.51 -14.99 -6.72
N VAL A 105 9.12 -15.73 -5.82
CA VAL A 105 8.46 -16.36 -4.68
C VAL A 105 9.19 -15.92 -3.41
N ALA A 106 8.48 -15.29 -2.48
CA ALA A 106 9.07 -14.72 -1.27
C ALA A 106 8.31 -15.17 -0.01
N ASP A 107 9.04 -15.63 1.00
CA ASP A 107 8.48 -15.95 2.30
C ASP A 107 8.26 -14.71 3.16
N TYR A 108 7.07 -14.60 3.76
CA TYR A 108 6.71 -13.45 4.59
C TYR A 108 7.48 -13.36 5.90
N PHE A 109 7.89 -14.50 6.46
CA PHE A 109 8.60 -14.54 7.73
C PHE A 109 10.08 -14.29 7.56
N SER A 110 10.79 -15.19 6.89
CA SER A 110 12.25 -15.17 6.76
C SER A 110 12.78 -14.15 5.75
N LYS A 111 11.90 -13.61 4.89
CA LYS A 111 12.25 -12.81 3.71
C LYS A 111 13.08 -13.58 2.68
N TRP A 112 13.14 -14.90 2.82
CA TRP A 112 13.72 -15.76 1.80
C TRP A 112 13.02 -15.57 0.47
N THR A 113 13.80 -15.36 -0.58
CA THR A 113 13.25 -15.12 -1.92
C THR A 113 13.92 -16.02 -2.94
N GLU A 114 13.11 -16.60 -3.82
CA GLU A 114 13.51 -17.38 -4.99
C GLU A 114 13.09 -16.65 -6.26
N CYS A 115 13.94 -16.68 -7.28
CA CYS A 115 13.67 -16.09 -8.59
C CYS A 115 13.90 -17.12 -9.69
N PHE A 116 12.86 -17.41 -10.45
CA PHE A 116 12.89 -18.41 -11.51
C PHE A 116 12.66 -17.76 -12.88
N PRO A 117 13.62 -17.86 -13.82
CA PRO A 117 13.42 -17.37 -15.17
C PRO A 117 12.41 -18.23 -15.92
N MET A 118 11.51 -17.60 -16.69
CA MET A 118 10.44 -18.26 -17.43
C MET A 118 10.34 -17.74 -18.86
N ARG A 119 9.99 -18.65 -19.79
CA ARG A 119 9.72 -18.30 -21.20
C ARG A 119 8.34 -17.70 -21.41
N ASN A 120 7.37 -18.12 -20.62
CA ASN A 120 5.98 -17.65 -20.64
C ASN A 120 5.43 -17.54 -19.22
N MET A 121 4.30 -16.84 -19.05
CA MET A 121 3.60 -16.70 -17.77
C MET A 121 2.32 -17.55 -17.72
N GLU A 122 2.28 -18.68 -18.42
CA GLU A 122 1.15 -19.59 -18.40
C GLU A 122 0.95 -20.23 -17.03
N ALA A 123 -0.30 -20.48 -16.65
CA ALA A 123 -0.65 -21.09 -15.38
C ALA A 123 0.06 -22.45 -15.14
N ARG A 124 0.22 -23.25 -16.20
CA ARG A 124 0.94 -24.54 -16.14
C ARG A 124 2.42 -24.34 -15.80
N THR A 125 3.08 -23.35 -16.40
CA THR A 125 4.50 -23.06 -16.14
C THR A 125 4.70 -22.59 -14.72
N VAL A 126 3.86 -21.65 -14.25
CA VAL A 126 3.90 -21.12 -12.89
C VAL A 126 3.63 -22.22 -11.85
N ALA A 127 2.56 -22.99 -12.03
CA ALA A 127 2.21 -24.09 -11.11
C ALA A 127 3.34 -25.14 -11.04
N ARG A 128 3.91 -25.54 -12.17
CA ARG A 128 5.01 -26.49 -12.23
C ARG A 128 6.23 -25.99 -11.46
N ILE A 129 6.65 -24.76 -11.67
CA ILE A 129 7.81 -24.18 -10.95
C ILE A 129 7.54 -24.13 -9.45
N ILE A 130 6.36 -23.70 -9.03
CA ILE A 130 6.01 -23.67 -7.61
C ILE A 130 6.07 -25.08 -7.00
N VAL A 131 5.52 -26.07 -7.67
CA VAL A 131 5.56 -27.46 -7.17
C VAL A 131 7.00 -28.00 -7.18
N GLU A 132 7.66 -28.00 -8.33
CA GLU A 132 8.95 -28.65 -8.52
C GLU A 132 10.13 -27.95 -7.85
N GLN A 133 10.09 -26.61 -7.75
CA GLN A 133 11.24 -25.84 -7.26
C GLN A 133 11.02 -25.24 -5.86
N VAL A 134 9.79 -25.08 -5.42
CA VAL A 134 9.52 -24.51 -4.10
C VAL A 134 8.97 -25.58 -3.15
N ILE A 135 7.86 -26.22 -3.49
CA ILE A 135 7.20 -27.17 -2.58
C ILE A 135 8.06 -28.41 -2.30
N THR A 136 8.72 -28.97 -3.31
CA THR A 136 9.60 -30.13 -3.12
C THR A 136 10.83 -29.85 -2.28
N ARG A 137 11.25 -28.58 -2.17
CA ARG A 137 12.44 -28.16 -1.42
C ARG A 137 12.13 -27.65 -0.01
N PHE A 138 11.02 -26.96 0.16
CA PHE A 138 10.69 -26.23 1.38
C PHE A 138 9.41 -26.72 2.05
N GLY A 139 8.68 -27.66 1.44
CA GLY A 139 7.37 -28.09 1.92
C GLY A 139 6.21 -27.26 1.41
N VAL A 140 4.99 -27.69 1.75
CA VAL A 140 3.75 -27.05 1.31
C VAL A 140 3.46 -25.82 2.19
N PRO A 141 3.32 -24.62 1.64
CA PRO A 141 2.95 -23.44 2.41
C PRO A 141 1.47 -23.48 2.80
N TYR A 142 1.11 -22.91 3.96
CA TYR A 142 -0.31 -22.81 4.34
C TYR A 142 -1.05 -21.78 3.48
N ILE A 143 -0.39 -20.69 3.13
CA ILE A 143 -1.00 -19.60 2.39
C ILE A 143 -0.10 -19.19 1.21
N ILE A 144 -0.70 -19.13 0.01
CA ILE A 144 -0.11 -18.45 -1.15
C ILE A 144 -0.86 -17.14 -1.39
N HIS A 145 -0.13 -16.04 -1.42
CA HIS A 145 -0.63 -14.72 -1.76
C HIS A 145 -0.12 -14.28 -3.14
N SER A 146 -1.02 -13.82 -4.02
CA SER A 146 -0.66 -13.34 -5.36
C SER A 146 -1.49 -12.13 -5.75
N ASP A 147 -1.14 -11.51 -6.86
CA ASP A 147 -2.02 -10.59 -7.56
C ASP A 147 -3.22 -11.35 -8.19
N GLN A 148 -4.00 -10.63 -9.00
CA GLN A 148 -5.12 -11.21 -9.77
C GLN A 148 -4.75 -11.48 -11.23
N GLY A 149 -3.49 -11.82 -11.50
CA GLY A 149 -3.05 -12.27 -12.81
C GLY A 149 -3.83 -13.50 -13.29
N THR A 150 -4.09 -13.59 -14.59
CA THR A 150 -4.88 -14.68 -15.19
C THR A 150 -4.31 -16.06 -14.90
N GLN A 151 -2.99 -16.18 -14.78
CA GLN A 151 -2.28 -17.40 -14.42
C GLN A 151 -2.65 -17.88 -13.02
N TYR A 152 -2.80 -16.97 -12.05
CA TYR A 152 -3.18 -17.29 -10.68
C TYR A 152 -4.69 -17.47 -10.48
N GLU A 153 -5.52 -16.89 -11.36
CA GLU A 153 -6.99 -17.03 -11.32
C GLU A 153 -7.48 -18.21 -12.18
N SER A 154 -6.57 -18.97 -12.77
CA SER A 154 -6.90 -20.14 -13.60
C SER A 154 -7.44 -21.30 -12.75
N GLN A 155 -8.29 -22.13 -13.37
CA GLN A 155 -8.81 -23.34 -12.73
C GLN A 155 -7.67 -24.30 -12.33
N LEU A 156 -6.66 -24.46 -13.18
CA LEU A 156 -5.50 -25.32 -12.91
C LEU A 156 -4.77 -24.89 -11.62
N PHE A 157 -4.54 -23.59 -11.44
CA PHE A 157 -3.88 -23.10 -10.23
C PHE A 157 -4.75 -23.27 -8.99
N ALA A 158 -6.07 -23.08 -9.12
CA ALA A 158 -7.03 -23.32 -8.04
C ALA A 158 -7.08 -24.79 -7.64
N ASP A 159 -7.09 -25.71 -8.61
CA ASP A 159 -7.08 -27.15 -8.37
C ASP A 159 -5.79 -27.63 -7.71
N MET A 160 -4.64 -27.10 -8.14
CA MET A 160 -3.35 -27.34 -7.47
C MET A 160 -3.39 -26.92 -6.00
N CYS A 161 -3.86 -25.70 -5.71
CA CYS A 161 -3.97 -25.22 -4.33
C CYS A 161 -4.92 -26.11 -3.50
N LYS A 162 -6.06 -26.50 -4.07
CA LYS A 162 -7.04 -27.39 -3.39
C LYS A 162 -6.45 -28.77 -3.10
N LEU A 163 -5.76 -29.37 -4.07
CA LEU A 163 -5.13 -30.68 -3.92
C LEU A 163 -4.07 -30.70 -2.81
N LEU A 164 -3.30 -29.62 -2.71
CA LEU A 164 -2.22 -29.47 -1.72
C LEU A 164 -2.68 -28.86 -0.40
N GLY A 165 -3.97 -28.55 -0.24
CA GLY A 165 -4.51 -27.93 0.98
C GLY A 165 -4.05 -26.48 1.21
N ILE A 166 -3.60 -25.79 0.16
CA ILE A 166 -3.08 -24.43 0.24
C ILE A 166 -4.21 -23.41 0.21
N LYS A 167 -4.24 -22.50 1.17
CA LYS A 167 -5.17 -21.37 1.18
C LYS A 167 -4.66 -20.26 0.24
N LYS A 168 -5.29 -20.14 -0.94
CA LYS A 168 -4.99 -19.04 -1.85
C LYS A 168 -5.63 -17.73 -1.36
N THR A 169 -4.84 -16.66 -1.31
CA THR A 169 -5.29 -15.28 -1.06
C THR A 169 -4.83 -14.38 -2.19
N ARG A 170 -5.52 -13.27 -2.41
CA ARG A 170 -5.21 -12.34 -3.51
C ARG A 170 -5.30 -10.89 -3.07
N THR A 171 -4.58 -10.03 -3.79
CA THR A 171 -4.68 -8.58 -3.61
C THR A 171 -6.06 -8.07 -4.01
N THR A 172 -6.47 -6.93 -3.48
CA THR A 172 -7.67 -6.24 -3.97
C THR A 172 -7.38 -5.63 -5.35
N PRO A 173 -8.34 -5.71 -6.32
CA PRO A 173 -8.12 -5.17 -7.66
C PRO A 173 -7.62 -3.73 -7.63
N TYR A 174 -6.56 -3.45 -8.39
CA TYR A 174 -5.94 -2.13 -8.51
C TYR A 174 -5.49 -1.48 -7.19
N HIS A 175 -5.21 -2.29 -6.16
CA HIS A 175 -4.64 -1.82 -4.89
C HIS A 175 -3.32 -2.57 -4.59
N PRO A 176 -2.22 -2.23 -5.27
CA PRO A 176 -0.93 -2.93 -5.19
C PRO A 176 -0.31 -2.89 -3.79
N LYS A 177 -0.68 -1.92 -2.95
CA LYS A 177 -0.15 -1.78 -1.59
C LYS A 177 -0.34 -3.02 -0.69
N SER A 178 -1.25 -3.94 -1.06
CA SER A 178 -1.47 -5.19 -0.31
C SER A 178 -0.34 -6.22 -0.48
N ASP A 179 0.47 -6.10 -1.54
CA ASP A 179 1.65 -6.94 -1.79
C ASP A 179 2.97 -6.13 -1.78
N GLY A 180 3.03 -5.13 -0.93
CA GLY A 180 4.16 -4.21 -0.84
C GLY A 180 5.51 -4.87 -0.51
N MET A 181 5.54 -6.13 -0.06
CA MET A 181 6.78 -6.87 0.18
C MET A 181 7.43 -7.27 -1.14
N VAL A 182 6.70 -7.97 -1.99
CA VAL A 182 7.23 -8.45 -3.30
C VAL A 182 7.44 -7.27 -4.24
N GLU A 183 6.58 -6.25 -4.22
CA GLU A 183 6.78 -5.05 -5.03
C GLU A 183 8.09 -4.33 -4.67
N ARG A 184 8.43 -4.21 -3.38
CA ARG A 184 9.73 -3.64 -2.94
C ARG A 184 10.89 -4.52 -3.35
N PHE A 185 10.74 -5.84 -3.19
CA PHE A 185 11.77 -6.78 -3.64
C PHE A 185 12.00 -6.68 -5.15
N ASN A 186 10.95 -6.62 -5.98
CA ASN A 186 11.07 -6.45 -7.43
C ASN A 186 11.85 -5.19 -7.81
N LYS A 187 11.67 -4.09 -7.08
CA LYS A 187 12.47 -2.86 -7.26
C LYS A 187 13.94 -3.08 -6.91
N THR A 188 14.20 -3.80 -5.83
CA THR A 188 15.57 -4.17 -5.43
C THR A 188 16.20 -5.09 -6.46
N LEU A 189 15.51 -6.14 -6.88
CA LEU A 189 15.97 -7.06 -7.91
C LEU A 189 16.29 -6.34 -9.24
N ALA A 190 15.40 -5.47 -9.69
CA ALA A 190 15.63 -4.68 -10.90
C ALA A 190 16.84 -3.73 -10.77
N SER A 191 17.09 -3.20 -9.55
CA SER A 191 18.28 -2.39 -9.28
C SER A 191 19.56 -3.22 -9.31
N MET A 192 19.54 -4.42 -8.70
CA MET A 192 20.66 -5.34 -8.71
C MET A 192 20.98 -5.83 -10.13
N LEU A 193 19.96 -6.23 -10.92
CA LEU A 193 20.15 -6.66 -12.29
C LEU A 193 20.83 -5.59 -13.16
N ARG A 194 20.42 -4.32 -13.02
CA ARG A 194 21.03 -3.22 -13.79
C ARG A 194 22.54 -3.08 -13.60
N ALA A 195 23.08 -3.55 -12.51
CA ALA A 195 24.51 -3.47 -12.23
C ALA A 195 25.34 -4.55 -12.93
N TYR A 196 24.69 -5.61 -13.45
CA TYR A 196 25.39 -6.79 -13.96
C TYR A 196 25.03 -7.19 -15.39
N VAL A 197 23.85 -6.76 -15.89
CA VAL A 197 23.42 -7.08 -17.25
C VAL A 197 24.30 -6.41 -18.31
N ASP A 198 24.48 -7.07 -19.45
CA ASP A 198 25.16 -6.54 -20.62
C ASP A 198 24.40 -5.37 -21.28
N ASP A 199 25.03 -4.72 -22.27
CA ASP A 199 24.41 -3.60 -23.01
C ASP A 199 23.13 -3.99 -23.77
N HIS A 200 22.93 -5.28 -24.06
CA HIS A 200 21.76 -5.81 -24.75
C HIS A 200 20.70 -6.38 -23.83
N HIS A 201 21.00 -6.47 -22.54
CA HIS A 201 20.11 -6.98 -21.47
C HIS A 201 19.59 -8.41 -21.77
N ARG A 202 20.39 -9.28 -22.40
CA ARG A 202 19.97 -10.64 -22.80
C ARG A 202 20.51 -11.75 -21.91
N ASP A 203 21.30 -11.41 -20.92
CA ASP A 203 21.99 -12.32 -20.00
C ASP A 203 21.44 -12.30 -18.57
N TRP A 204 20.38 -11.53 -18.33
CA TRP A 204 19.85 -11.29 -16.98
C TRP A 204 19.49 -12.58 -16.22
N ASP A 205 19.08 -13.65 -16.91
CA ASP A 205 18.72 -14.94 -16.29
C ASP A 205 19.92 -15.68 -15.73
N THR A 206 21.13 -15.42 -16.22
CA THR A 206 22.37 -16.02 -15.72
C THR A 206 22.83 -15.41 -14.41
N HIS A 207 22.46 -14.17 -14.14
CA HIS A 207 22.84 -13.44 -12.92
C HIS A 207 21.93 -13.75 -11.73
N LEU A 208 20.69 -14.23 -11.95
CA LEU A 208 19.71 -14.44 -10.89
C LEU A 208 20.21 -15.28 -9.71
N PRO A 209 20.89 -16.43 -9.89
CA PRO A 209 21.37 -17.24 -8.78
C PRO A 209 22.35 -16.48 -7.86
N TYR A 210 23.26 -15.71 -8.45
CA TYR A 210 24.25 -14.92 -7.72
C TYR A 210 23.61 -13.76 -6.97
N LEU A 211 22.67 -13.08 -7.61
CA LEU A 211 21.92 -11.99 -6.96
C LEU A 211 21.06 -12.50 -5.80
N MET A 212 20.47 -13.70 -5.95
CA MET A 212 19.73 -14.32 -4.85
C MET A 212 20.64 -14.74 -3.71
N MET A 213 21.84 -15.24 -3.98
CA MET A 213 22.82 -15.54 -2.96
C MET A 213 23.23 -14.27 -2.18
N ALA A 214 23.51 -13.18 -2.89
CA ALA A 214 23.85 -11.89 -2.27
C ALA A 214 22.69 -11.34 -1.42
N TYR A 215 21.45 -11.37 -1.95
CA TYR A 215 20.27 -10.89 -1.22
C TYR A 215 20.01 -11.68 0.07
N ARG A 216 20.15 -13.01 0.02
CA ARG A 216 19.90 -13.90 1.16
C ARG A 216 20.97 -13.80 2.25
N SER A 217 22.17 -13.32 1.91
CA SER A 217 23.27 -13.09 2.84
C SER A 217 23.26 -11.68 3.45
N ALA A 218 22.38 -10.80 3.00
CA ALA A 218 22.25 -9.45 3.53
C ALA A 218 21.19 -9.40 4.65
N GLU A 219 21.48 -8.67 5.72
CA GLU A 219 20.53 -8.42 6.79
C GLU A 219 19.31 -7.66 6.28
N HIS A 220 18.12 -8.12 6.63
CA HIS A 220 16.88 -7.49 6.23
C HIS A 220 16.33 -6.61 7.36
N GLU A 221 16.12 -5.32 7.09
CA GLU A 221 15.68 -4.29 8.06
C GLU A 221 14.48 -4.74 8.94
N THR A 222 13.50 -5.43 8.35
CA THR A 222 12.29 -5.84 9.07
C THR A 222 12.51 -7.02 10.02
N THR A 223 13.52 -7.85 9.77
CA THR A 223 13.79 -9.04 10.58
C THR A 223 14.99 -8.87 11.50
N GLY A 224 15.92 -7.96 11.16
CA GLY A 224 17.20 -7.81 11.84
C GLY A 224 18.11 -9.03 11.69
N CYS A 225 17.81 -9.91 10.73
CA CYS A 225 18.57 -11.12 10.44
C CYS A 225 18.68 -11.32 8.93
N THR A 226 19.60 -12.17 8.50
CA THR A 226 19.69 -12.58 7.11
C THR A 226 18.62 -13.63 6.79
N PRO A 227 18.10 -13.68 5.57
CA PRO A 227 17.24 -14.77 5.13
C PRO A 227 17.87 -16.16 5.27
N ASN A 228 19.20 -16.27 5.08
CA ASN A 228 19.93 -17.52 5.28
C ASN A 228 19.83 -18.03 6.73
N ALA A 229 20.13 -17.19 7.71
CA ALA A 229 20.06 -17.58 9.12
C ALA A 229 18.64 -18.02 9.51
N LEU A 230 17.59 -17.32 9.03
CA LEU A 230 16.21 -17.63 9.38
C LEU A 230 15.66 -18.88 8.68
N MET A 231 16.12 -19.18 7.45
CA MET A 231 15.62 -20.30 6.67
C MET A 231 16.47 -21.56 6.85
N LEU A 232 17.80 -21.41 6.95
CA LEU A 232 18.76 -22.52 7.00
C LEU A 232 19.34 -22.76 8.39
N GLY A 233 19.12 -21.82 9.33
CA GLY A 233 19.71 -21.85 10.67
C GLY A 233 21.21 -21.53 10.69
N ARG A 234 21.76 -21.11 9.57
CA ARG A 234 23.19 -20.77 9.44
C ARG A 234 23.41 -19.79 8.30
N GLU A 235 24.53 -19.10 8.34
CA GLU A 235 25.00 -18.35 7.18
C GLU A 235 25.60 -19.30 6.11
N VAL A 236 25.61 -18.84 4.88
CA VAL A 236 26.26 -19.53 3.76
C VAL A 236 27.67 -19.01 3.62
N ALA A 237 28.65 -19.91 3.65
CA ALA A 237 30.06 -19.55 3.48
C ALA A 237 30.25 -18.93 2.08
N THR A 238 30.87 -17.77 2.03
CA THR A 238 31.26 -17.09 0.80
C THR A 238 32.67 -17.56 0.37
N PRO A 239 33.08 -17.34 -0.90
CA PRO A 239 34.45 -17.64 -1.32
C PRO A 239 35.53 -16.96 -0.47
N LEU A 240 35.25 -15.77 0.05
CA LEU A 240 36.15 -15.06 0.97
C LEU A 240 36.26 -15.77 2.31
N ASP A 241 35.16 -16.26 2.86
CA ASP A 241 35.18 -16.99 4.15
C ASP A 241 36.03 -18.25 4.03
N ILE A 242 35.95 -18.95 2.88
CA ILE A 242 36.79 -20.13 2.63
C ILE A 242 38.25 -19.73 2.44
N MET A 243 38.54 -18.66 1.70
CA MET A 243 39.89 -18.16 1.43
C MET A 243 40.60 -17.75 2.72
N TYR A 244 39.91 -17.09 3.61
CA TYR A 244 40.46 -16.62 4.89
C TYR A 244 40.25 -17.61 6.05
N GLN A 245 39.77 -18.82 5.77
CA GLN A 245 39.51 -19.87 6.76
C GLN A 245 38.73 -19.34 7.98
N MET A 246 37.69 -18.50 7.68
CA MET A 246 36.83 -17.98 8.73
C MET A 246 36.16 -19.15 9.46
N PRO A 247 36.12 -19.18 10.80
CA PRO A 247 35.54 -20.29 11.53
C PRO A 247 34.05 -20.41 11.19
N SER A 248 33.67 -21.54 10.62
CA SER A 248 32.27 -21.81 10.23
C SER A 248 31.32 -22.05 11.42
N GLY A 249 31.84 -22.01 12.65
CA GLY A 249 31.06 -22.26 13.87
C GLY A 249 30.51 -23.70 14.01
N LEU A 250 30.82 -24.57 13.04
CA LEU A 250 30.30 -25.94 12.99
C LEU A 250 31.28 -27.01 13.49
N ASP A 251 32.56 -26.65 13.68
CA ASP A 251 33.63 -27.63 13.77
C ASP A 251 33.92 -28.19 15.19
N GLN A 252 33.12 -27.83 16.21
CA GLN A 252 33.44 -28.18 17.60
C GLN A 252 32.34 -28.89 18.40
N VAL A 253 31.23 -29.28 17.79
CA VAL A 253 30.09 -29.84 18.53
C VAL A 253 29.80 -31.28 18.10
N PRO A 254 29.62 -32.25 19.06
CA PRO A 254 29.22 -33.62 18.75
C PRO A 254 27.92 -33.67 17.95
N GLN A 255 27.85 -34.58 16.97
CA GLN A 255 26.72 -34.62 16.01
C GLN A 255 25.30 -34.64 16.66
N HIS A 256 25.14 -35.30 17.79
CA HIS A 256 23.86 -35.33 18.51
C HIS A 256 23.52 -34.02 19.21
N GLN A 257 24.53 -33.39 19.81
CA GLN A 257 24.36 -32.12 20.51
C GLN A 257 24.12 -30.98 19.50
N TRP A 258 24.80 -31.02 18.35
CA TRP A 258 24.62 -30.04 17.26
C TRP A 258 23.16 -29.93 16.80
N ALA A 259 22.44 -31.05 16.62
CA ALA A 259 21.05 -31.01 16.18
C ALA A 259 20.12 -30.34 17.20
N TRP A 260 20.36 -30.55 18.48
CA TRP A 260 19.63 -29.90 19.56
C TRP A 260 19.96 -28.41 19.66
N GLU A 261 21.23 -28.06 19.62
CA GLU A 261 21.65 -26.65 19.64
C GLU A 261 21.18 -25.89 18.43
N LEU A 262 21.18 -26.49 17.24
CA LEU A 262 20.62 -25.88 16.05
C LEU A 262 19.13 -25.61 16.19
N LYS A 263 18.38 -26.59 16.72
CA LYS A 263 16.95 -26.46 16.98
C LYS A 263 16.66 -25.32 17.97
N GLU A 264 17.40 -25.25 19.06
CA GLU A 264 17.29 -24.24 20.10
C GLU A 264 17.64 -22.86 19.53
N LYS A 265 18.79 -22.72 18.85
CA LYS A 265 19.21 -21.47 18.18
C LYS A 265 18.18 -21.00 17.16
N LEU A 266 17.61 -21.89 16.36
CA LEU A 266 16.54 -21.55 15.42
C LEU A 266 15.28 -21.09 16.15
N GLN A 267 14.88 -21.79 17.22
CA GLN A 267 13.70 -21.41 17.98
C GLN A 267 13.87 -20.02 18.60
N ASP A 268 15.03 -19.75 19.20
CA ASP A 268 15.35 -18.45 19.81
C ASP A 268 15.45 -17.35 18.76
N ALA A 269 16.10 -17.60 17.64
CA ALA A 269 16.13 -16.67 16.52
C ALA A 269 14.72 -16.36 15.99
N HIS A 270 13.88 -17.39 15.81
CA HIS A 270 12.51 -17.19 15.36
C HIS A 270 11.66 -16.43 16.40
N ASN A 271 11.86 -16.66 17.69
CA ASN A 271 11.18 -15.90 18.75
C ASN A 271 11.59 -14.44 18.74
N ALA A 272 12.89 -14.17 18.70
CA ALA A 272 13.43 -12.81 18.61
C ALA A 272 12.91 -12.07 17.36
N VAL A 273 12.89 -12.75 16.22
CA VAL A 273 12.37 -12.19 14.97
C VAL A 273 10.86 -11.92 15.03
N ARG A 274 10.06 -12.77 15.65
CA ARG A 274 8.62 -12.49 15.85
C ARG A 274 8.41 -11.19 16.61
N GLU A 275 9.15 -10.96 17.68
CA GLU A 275 9.07 -9.72 18.47
C GLU A 275 9.57 -8.51 17.66
N HIS A 276 10.69 -8.65 16.94
CA HIS A 276 11.22 -7.58 16.09
C HIS A 276 10.25 -7.21 14.96
N ILE A 277 9.74 -8.20 14.22
CA ILE A 277 8.73 -7.99 13.17
C ILE A 277 7.50 -7.27 13.74
N ARG A 278 7.02 -7.70 14.92
CA ARG A 278 5.86 -7.08 15.57
C ARG A 278 6.14 -5.60 15.86
N GLY A 279 7.30 -5.28 16.44
CA GLY A 279 7.73 -3.91 16.72
C GLY A 279 7.79 -3.05 15.46
N GLU A 280 8.46 -3.54 14.42
CA GLU A 280 8.61 -2.84 13.14
C GLU A 280 7.28 -2.64 12.41
N MET A 281 6.40 -3.63 12.39
CA MET A 281 5.08 -3.50 11.80
C MET A 281 4.21 -2.48 12.54
N HIS A 282 4.30 -2.42 13.88
CA HIS A 282 3.65 -1.37 14.66
C HIS A 282 4.27 0.00 14.40
N ARG A 283 5.59 0.11 14.24
CA ARG A 283 6.26 1.35 13.85
C ARG A 283 5.78 1.83 12.47
N GLN A 284 5.82 0.96 11.47
CA GLN A 284 5.33 1.26 10.11
C GLN A 284 3.86 1.68 10.12
N LYS A 285 3.02 0.96 10.90
CA LYS A 285 1.60 1.31 11.06
C LYS A 285 1.43 2.70 11.64
N ARG A 286 2.15 3.07 12.72
CA ARG A 286 2.08 4.42 13.32
C ARG A 286 2.43 5.51 12.31
N TYR A 287 3.52 5.35 11.53
CA TYR A 287 3.90 6.32 10.50
C TYR A 287 2.89 6.42 9.37
N HIS A 288 2.32 5.28 8.97
CA HIS A 288 1.27 5.26 7.94
C HIS A 288 0.00 5.93 8.45
N ASP A 289 -0.42 5.58 9.65
CA ASP A 289 -1.69 6.00 10.23
C ASP A 289 -1.65 7.47 10.74
N ALA A 290 -0.47 8.03 11.03
CA ALA A 290 -0.31 9.45 11.36
C ALA A 290 -0.81 10.41 10.25
N LYS A 291 -0.98 9.92 9.03
CA LYS A 291 -1.50 10.66 7.87
C LYS A 291 -2.86 10.14 7.41
N LEU A 292 -3.62 9.53 8.31
CA LEU A 292 -4.97 9.04 8.00
C LEU A 292 -5.88 10.17 7.54
N ASN A 293 -6.56 9.92 6.44
CA ASN A 293 -7.64 10.77 5.93
C ASN A 293 -8.60 9.89 5.12
N TRP A 294 -9.43 9.12 5.84
CA TRP A 294 -10.39 8.23 5.22
C TRP A 294 -11.79 8.43 5.82
N GLU A 295 -12.80 8.15 5.03
CA GLU A 295 -14.20 8.22 5.41
C GLU A 295 -14.77 6.81 5.43
N LYS A 296 -15.62 6.51 6.39
CA LYS A 296 -16.47 5.30 6.36
C LYS A 296 -17.66 5.57 5.47
N PHE A 297 -18.10 4.55 4.76
CA PHE A 297 -19.26 4.63 3.89
C PHE A 297 -20.33 3.67 4.37
N GLY A 298 -21.60 4.09 4.28
CA GLY A 298 -22.76 3.28 4.59
C GLY A 298 -23.30 2.53 3.35
N LYS A 299 -24.19 1.56 3.59
CA LYS A 299 -25.00 0.96 2.53
C LYS A 299 -25.93 2.01 1.95
N GLY A 300 -26.04 2.10 0.62
CA GLY A 300 -26.84 3.09 -0.09
C GLY A 300 -26.11 4.38 -0.44
N ASP A 301 -24.93 4.63 0.13
CA ASP A 301 -24.14 5.81 -0.21
C ASP A 301 -23.78 5.83 -1.69
N LYS A 302 -23.93 7.01 -2.31
CA LYS A 302 -23.50 7.23 -3.69
C LYS A 302 -22.05 7.66 -3.74
N VAL A 303 -21.23 6.90 -4.47
CA VAL A 303 -19.77 7.10 -4.52
C VAL A 303 -19.24 7.13 -5.94
N TYR A 304 -18.17 7.88 -6.16
CA TYR A 304 -17.32 7.74 -7.34
C TYR A 304 -16.24 6.73 -7.07
N VAL A 305 -15.96 5.87 -8.08
CA VAL A 305 -14.91 4.86 -8.04
C VAL A 305 -13.79 5.25 -9.00
N PHE A 306 -12.54 5.17 -8.51
CA PHE A 306 -11.37 5.41 -9.34
C PHE A 306 -11.00 4.17 -10.15
N PHE A 307 -10.99 4.31 -11.50
CA PHE A 307 -10.57 3.27 -12.45
C PHE A 307 -9.30 3.76 -13.17
N PRO A 308 -8.14 3.16 -12.94
CA PRO A 308 -6.88 3.58 -13.58
C PRO A 308 -6.80 3.23 -15.06
N THR A 309 -7.76 2.45 -15.58
CA THR A 309 -7.80 2.03 -16.98
C THR A 309 -8.47 3.07 -17.88
N ARG A 310 -7.85 3.38 -19.01
CA ARG A 310 -8.41 4.22 -20.07
C ARG A 310 -9.03 3.37 -21.18
N LYS A 311 -9.97 3.93 -21.91
CA LYS A 311 -10.43 3.35 -23.18
C LYS A 311 -9.36 3.57 -24.25
N ILE A 312 -9.13 2.57 -25.08
CA ILE A 312 -8.24 2.66 -26.25
C ILE A 312 -8.72 3.82 -27.14
N GLY A 313 -7.79 4.64 -27.63
CA GLY A 313 -8.09 5.82 -28.46
C GLY A 313 -8.29 7.14 -27.70
N ASN A 314 -8.47 7.13 -26.38
CA ASN A 314 -8.64 8.35 -25.59
C ASN A 314 -7.30 8.89 -25.07
N SER A 315 -7.17 10.23 -25.07
CA SER A 315 -6.00 10.89 -24.44
C SER A 315 -6.03 10.72 -22.94
N SER A 316 -4.89 10.31 -22.35
CA SER A 316 -4.74 10.20 -20.88
C SER A 316 -4.95 11.53 -20.15
N LYS A 317 -4.58 12.65 -20.79
CA LYS A 317 -4.70 14.01 -20.21
C LYS A 317 -6.16 14.49 -20.13
N LEU A 318 -7.04 13.97 -20.99
CA LEU A 318 -8.47 14.35 -21.06
C LEU A 318 -9.39 13.29 -20.43
N THR A 319 -8.85 12.14 -20.01
CA THR A 319 -9.65 11.05 -19.46
C THR A 319 -9.95 11.32 -17.98
N SER A 320 -11.22 11.25 -17.61
CA SER A 320 -11.64 11.20 -16.22
C SER A 320 -11.56 9.75 -15.71
N TYR A 321 -10.71 9.51 -14.70
CA TYR A 321 -10.56 8.19 -14.09
C TYR A 321 -11.60 7.89 -13.02
N TRP A 322 -12.32 8.91 -12.52
CA TRP A 322 -13.43 8.75 -11.59
C TRP A 322 -14.72 8.47 -12.33
N ARG A 323 -15.36 7.35 -12.04
CA ARG A 323 -16.65 6.94 -12.64
C ARG A 323 -17.71 6.80 -11.58
N GLY A 324 -18.97 7.05 -11.94
CA GLY A 324 -20.13 7.00 -11.05
C GLY A 324 -21.07 8.19 -11.29
N PRO A 325 -21.99 8.50 -10.36
CA PRO A 325 -22.07 7.90 -9.04
C PRO A 325 -22.55 6.44 -9.06
N PHE A 326 -22.00 5.61 -8.18
CA PHE A 326 -22.38 4.22 -7.96
C PHE A 326 -22.86 4.05 -6.52
N GLU A 327 -23.68 3.05 -6.26
CA GLU A 327 -24.25 2.77 -4.94
C GLU A 327 -23.42 1.71 -4.21
N ILE A 328 -23.20 1.91 -2.90
CA ILE A 328 -22.59 0.91 -2.02
C ILE A 328 -23.65 -0.12 -1.63
N LEU A 329 -23.42 -1.38 -2.00
CA LEU A 329 -24.33 -2.48 -1.69
C LEU A 329 -24.13 -3.04 -0.27
N CYS A 330 -22.87 -3.24 0.13
CA CYS A 330 -22.52 -3.65 1.48
C CYS A 330 -21.03 -3.38 1.78
N GLN A 331 -20.71 -3.30 3.05
CA GLN A 331 -19.36 -3.30 3.57
C GLN A 331 -18.92 -4.76 3.79
N ILE A 332 -17.76 -5.15 3.24
CA ILE A 332 -17.17 -6.49 3.41
C ILE A 332 -16.19 -6.49 4.58
N SER A 333 -15.43 -5.40 4.71
CA SER A 333 -14.50 -5.16 5.82
C SER A 333 -14.33 -3.65 6.00
N ASP A 334 -13.61 -3.22 7.04
CA ASP A 334 -13.32 -1.80 7.27
C ASP A 334 -12.72 -1.07 6.06
N LEU A 335 -12.06 -1.81 5.18
CA LEU A 335 -11.36 -1.26 4.02
C LEU A 335 -11.98 -1.65 2.67
N LEU A 336 -12.92 -2.61 2.64
CA LEU A 336 -13.46 -3.18 1.41
C LEU A 336 -14.98 -3.02 1.34
N TYR A 337 -15.44 -2.48 0.23
CA TYR A 337 -16.84 -2.23 -0.06
C TYR A 337 -17.25 -2.90 -1.37
N LYS A 338 -18.44 -3.49 -1.39
CA LYS A 338 -19.07 -4.01 -2.59
C LYS A 338 -19.92 -2.89 -3.19
N VAL A 339 -19.63 -2.52 -4.45
CA VAL A 339 -20.22 -1.38 -5.14
C VAL A 339 -20.96 -1.86 -6.38
N SER A 340 -22.17 -1.33 -6.62
CA SER A 340 -22.93 -1.55 -7.85
C SER A 340 -22.36 -0.63 -8.94
N CYS A 341 -21.68 -1.20 -9.93
CA CYS A 341 -21.06 -0.42 -11.01
C CYS A 341 -22.01 0.00 -12.13
N GLY A 342 -23.33 -0.02 -11.87
CA GLY A 342 -24.37 0.46 -12.79
C GLY A 342 -24.62 -0.43 -14.01
N GLY A 343 -25.84 -0.46 -14.52
CA GLY A 343 -26.24 -1.19 -15.73
C GLY A 343 -26.07 -2.72 -15.60
N ARG A 344 -25.65 -3.38 -16.68
CA ARG A 344 -25.45 -4.84 -16.74
C ARG A 344 -24.13 -5.32 -16.09
N GLY A 345 -23.40 -4.43 -15.39
CA GLY A 345 -22.12 -4.75 -14.76
C GLY A 345 -22.29 -5.55 -13.46
N LYS A 346 -21.44 -6.58 -13.26
CA LYS A 346 -21.39 -7.30 -11.98
C LYS A 346 -20.89 -6.38 -10.86
N PRO A 347 -21.45 -6.47 -9.62
CA PRO A 347 -20.92 -5.74 -8.47
C PRO A 347 -19.43 -5.98 -8.27
N GLN A 348 -18.69 -4.93 -7.97
CA GLN A 348 -17.22 -5.01 -7.76
C GLN A 348 -16.85 -4.75 -6.31
N VAL A 349 -15.81 -5.44 -5.85
CA VAL A 349 -15.18 -5.17 -4.55
C VAL A 349 -14.10 -4.13 -4.74
N VAL A 350 -14.22 -3.01 -4.02
CA VAL A 350 -13.35 -1.85 -4.16
C VAL A 350 -12.77 -1.47 -2.80
N HIS A 351 -11.48 -1.14 -2.78
CA HIS A 351 -10.82 -0.63 -1.58
C HIS A 351 -11.23 0.82 -1.31
N VAL A 352 -11.35 1.20 -0.04
CA VAL A 352 -11.81 2.52 0.41
C VAL A 352 -10.98 3.69 -0.18
N ASP A 353 -9.67 3.52 -0.39
CA ASP A 353 -8.81 4.54 -1.01
C ASP A 353 -9.26 4.94 -2.43
N ARG A 354 -10.05 4.10 -3.06
CA ARG A 354 -10.56 4.30 -4.42
C ARG A 354 -12.03 4.76 -4.46
N LEU A 355 -12.59 5.08 -3.31
CA LEU A 355 -13.95 5.56 -3.16
C LEU A 355 -13.95 7.05 -2.80
N ARG A 356 -14.95 7.76 -3.30
CA ARG A 356 -15.21 9.17 -3.00
C ARG A 356 -16.70 9.40 -2.88
N LEU A 357 -17.16 9.96 -1.77
CA LEU A 357 -18.56 10.26 -1.56
C LEU A 357 -19.05 11.29 -2.59
N GLN A 358 -20.23 11.07 -3.16
CA GLN A 358 -20.97 12.10 -3.89
C GLN A 358 -21.57 13.07 -2.86
N LYS A 359 -21.17 14.33 -2.92
CA LYS A 359 -21.75 15.37 -2.07
C LYS A 359 -22.98 15.97 -2.76
N SER A 360 -24.06 16.18 -2.02
CA SER A 360 -25.23 16.89 -2.51
C SER A 360 -24.93 18.38 -2.68
N GLN A 361 -25.62 19.03 -3.65
CA GLN A 361 -25.54 20.48 -3.87
C GLN A 361 -26.62 21.23 -3.06
N VAL A 362 -26.84 20.86 -1.81
CA VAL A 362 -27.79 21.55 -0.94
C VAL A 362 -27.15 22.83 -0.42
N LEU A 363 -27.78 23.99 -0.65
CA LEU A 363 -27.29 25.29 -0.16
C LEU A 363 -27.73 25.48 1.29
N CYS A 364 -26.93 26.23 2.08
CA CYS A 364 -27.31 26.60 3.43
C CYS A 364 -28.64 27.38 3.44
N GLY A 365 -29.69 26.74 3.98
CA GLY A 365 -31.06 27.30 4.06
C GLY A 365 -32.13 26.55 3.26
N GLU A 366 -31.77 25.54 2.44
CA GLU A 366 -32.71 24.64 1.77
C GLU A 366 -32.92 23.33 2.58
N THR A 367 -33.01 23.39 3.91
CA THR A 367 -33.42 22.24 4.73
C THR A 367 -34.92 22.11 4.65
N GLU A 368 -35.40 21.05 4.00
CA GLU A 368 -36.75 20.54 4.21
C GLU A 368 -36.89 20.23 5.72
N ARG A 369 -37.98 20.77 6.29
CA ARG A 369 -38.33 20.49 7.71
C ARG A 369 -38.75 19.03 7.79
N GLU A 370 -37.86 18.14 8.12
CA GLU A 370 -38.21 16.86 8.74
C GLU A 370 -38.36 17.10 10.22
N ASP A 371 -39.53 16.74 10.74
CA ASP A 371 -39.93 16.92 12.13
C ASP A 371 -38.94 16.22 13.06
N ASP A 372 -38.17 17.02 13.79
CA ASP A 372 -37.31 16.58 14.89
C ASP A 372 -38.18 16.13 16.05
N LYS A 373 -38.19 14.84 16.30
CA LYS A 373 -38.48 14.32 17.63
C LYS A 373 -37.29 14.64 18.54
N VAL A 374 -37.49 15.62 19.38
CA VAL A 374 -36.60 15.98 20.45
C VAL A 374 -36.65 14.88 21.52
N ASP A 375 -35.59 14.09 21.62
CA ASP A 375 -35.27 13.37 22.84
C ASP A 375 -34.29 14.23 23.64
N THR A 376 -34.84 14.79 24.70
CA THR A 376 -34.10 15.45 25.76
C THR A 376 -33.50 14.39 26.66
N ASP A 377 -32.17 14.21 26.62
CA ASP A 377 -31.43 13.56 27.66
C ASP A 377 -30.43 14.52 28.29
N GLU A 378 -30.51 14.52 29.60
CA GLU A 378 -29.96 15.45 30.57
C GLU A 378 -28.43 15.48 30.56
N VAL A 379 -27.90 16.70 30.63
CA VAL A 379 -26.51 16.98 30.92
C VAL A 379 -26.27 16.87 32.41
N ASP A 380 -25.51 15.88 32.83
CA ASP A 380 -25.00 15.80 34.22
C ASP A 380 -23.61 16.47 34.26
N GLU A 381 -23.61 17.64 34.88
CA GLU A 381 -22.41 18.39 35.27
C GLU A 381 -21.84 17.79 36.56
N THR A 382 -20.71 17.11 36.47
CA THR A 382 -19.88 16.90 37.67
C THR A 382 -18.52 17.57 37.49
N LYS A 383 -18.40 18.63 38.28
CA LYS A 383 -17.14 19.27 38.69
C LYS A 383 -16.27 18.26 39.42
N SER A 384 -14.99 18.22 39.12
CA SER A 384 -13.97 17.76 40.07
C SER A 384 -12.71 18.60 39.95
N GLU A 385 -12.46 19.14 40.96
CA GLU A 385 -11.47 19.79 41.80
C GLU A 385 -10.00 19.69 41.31
N ARG A 386 -9.40 20.89 41.41
CA ARG A 386 -7.93 21.12 41.39
C ARG A 386 -7.29 20.48 42.61
N SER A 387 -6.13 19.90 42.45
CA SER A 387 -5.11 19.86 43.48
C SER A 387 -3.80 20.43 42.91
N GLU A 388 -3.46 21.55 43.47
CA GLU A 388 -2.15 22.19 43.42
C GLU A 388 -1.14 21.32 44.17
N ASN A 389 0.04 21.17 43.64
CA ASN A 389 1.24 21.08 44.47
C ASN A 389 2.45 21.66 43.73
N GLU A 390 3.10 22.51 44.48
CA GLU A 390 4.20 23.39 44.18
C GLU A 390 5.57 22.69 44.07
N ASN A 391 6.49 23.50 43.52
CA ASN A 391 7.97 23.51 43.68
C ASN A 391 8.78 22.63 42.76
N ALA A 392 9.73 23.12 41.96
CA ALA A 392 10.77 24.08 42.22
C ALA A 392 11.45 24.50 40.90
N ASP A 393 11.73 25.75 40.86
CA ASP A 393 12.68 26.59 40.19
C ASP A 393 13.94 25.90 39.62
N HIS A 394 14.22 26.13 38.33
CA HIS A 394 15.56 26.44 37.81
C HIS A 394 15.48 27.04 36.38
N THR A 395 15.64 28.32 36.35
CA THR A 395 15.99 29.12 35.18
C THR A 395 17.32 28.70 34.57
N VAL A 396 17.36 28.41 33.26
CA VAL A 396 18.50 28.76 32.39
C VAL A 396 17.95 29.01 30.97
N GLY A 397 18.10 30.21 30.50
CA GLY A 397 17.90 30.58 29.12
C GLY A 397 18.99 29.98 28.22
N GLY A 398 18.59 29.57 27.03
CA GLY A 398 19.47 28.99 26.02
C GLY A 398 18.88 29.16 24.63
N ASP A 399 19.43 30.11 23.96
CA ASP A 399 19.34 30.54 22.58
C ASP A 399 19.12 29.43 21.55
N LEU A 400 18.11 29.61 20.67
CA LEU A 400 17.84 28.77 19.49
C LEU A 400 18.85 29.06 18.38
N SER A 401 20.08 28.55 18.48
CA SER A 401 21.02 28.58 17.39
C SER A 401 20.89 27.34 16.50
N ARG A 402 20.86 27.61 15.20
CA ARG A 402 20.84 26.67 14.07
C ARG A 402 21.73 25.45 14.28
N ARG A 403 21.16 24.25 14.27
CA ARG A 403 21.91 23.00 14.18
C ARG A 403 22.67 22.96 12.86
N GLN A 404 23.96 23.19 12.92
CA GLN A 404 24.91 22.81 11.87
C GLN A 404 24.96 21.29 11.76
N ARG A 405 24.72 20.77 10.53
CA ARG A 405 24.92 19.36 10.22
C ARG A 405 26.43 19.10 10.17
N HIS A 406 26.98 18.41 11.15
CA HIS A 406 28.31 17.85 11.06
C HIS A 406 28.28 16.60 10.18
N SER A 407 29.18 16.52 9.22
CA SER A 407 29.44 15.31 8.44
C SER A 407 29.95 14.21 9.37
N PRO A 408 29.56 12.94 9.13
CA PRO A 408 30.05 11.82 9.94
C PRO A 408 31.58 11.66 9.82
N CYS A 409 32.25 11.35 10.91
CA CYS A 409 33.72 11.29 11.03
C CYS A 409 34.41 10.14 10.24
N TRP A 410 33.68 9.31 9.52
CA TRP A 410 34.27 8.24 8.68
C TRP A 410 34.75 8.72 7.31
N HIS A 411 34.60 10.00 6.98
CA HIS A 411 35.09 10.60 5.72
C HIS A 411 36.61 10.88 5.71
N GLN A 412 37.33 10.63 6.81
CA GLN A 412 38.78 10.92 6.91
C GLN A 412 39.68 9.72 6.66
N ASP A 413 39.14 8.49 6.50
CA ASP A 413 39.98 7.27 6.43
C ASP A 413 40.20 6.71 5.01
N TYR A 414 39.80 7.45 3.97
CA TYR A 414 40.05 7.06 2.56
C TYR A 414 40.77 8.20 1.80
N ILE A 415 42.08 8.34 2.07
CA ILE A 415 43.03 8.90 1.14
C ILE A 415 44.10 7.82 0.92
N LEU A 416 43.98 7.12 -0.18
CA LEU A 416 45.06 6.51 -0.93
C LEU A 416 44.68 6.61 -2.41
#